data_3a75427aaeda2fedc335b20f82a6fe38
#
_entry.id   3a75427aaeda2fedc335b20f82a6fe38
#
_cell.length_a   1.000
_cell.length_b   1.000
_cell.length_c   1.000
_cell.angle_alpha   90.00
_cell.angle_beta   90.00
_cell.angle_gamma   90.00
#
_symmetry.space_group_name_H-M   'P 1'
#
loop_
_entity.id
_entity.type
_entity.pdbx_description
1 polymer ?
#
loop_
_entity_poly.entity_id
_entity_poly.type
_entity_poly.pdbx_seq_one_letter_code
_entity_poly.pdbx_strand_id
1 'polypeptide(L)'
;MGGKHRDYIPCFATTNAETKEQLIEEVKSLIDSGWSVIRTGIFPVSFEDSSLFEPRDSISEIAESLVELRSQIGSKPVLGIDYHHRLSVAEAASFCQKMPKGTLDFLEEPIRDETPQAYSTLRSMTDVPFAIGEEMSSKWQFMPFIEQGLTNYARIDLCNIGGYTEAMKVAGWCESHYIDVMPHNPLGPVATAAMIHFSAAIPNFAWLEDRSIEPGFDFDKKIYTEKYELDGTWYKVRDVAGLGIEINEDEAIKHNFQYWETPHLHRKDGSLTNW
;
A
#
# COMPACT_ATOMS: atom_id res chain seq x y z
N MET A 1 -11.50 -19.78 -9.00
CA MET A 1 -10.17 -19.54 -8.41
C MET A 1 -9.70 -20.74 -7.54
N GLY A 2 -10.38 -21.86 -7.54
CA GLY A 2 -9.91 -23.09 -6.86
C GLY A 2 -10.36 -23.27 -5.41
N GLY A 3 -11.13 -22.37 -4.86
CA GLY A 3 -11.59 -22.39 -3.46
C GLY A 3 -10.92 -21.33 -2.59
N LYS A 4 -11.22 -21.32 -1.30
CA LYS A 4 -10.69 -20.37 -0.33
C LYS A 4 -9.67 -21.03 0.61
N HIS A 5 -8.62 -20.31 0.95
CA HIS A 5 -7.61 -20.70 1.94
C HIS A 5 -7.90 -20.15 3.34
N ARG A 6 -8.74 -19.09 3.44
CA ARG A 6 -9.04 -18.42 4.72
C ARG A 6 -10.46 -17.88 4.77
N ASP A 7 -10.96 -17.71 5.98
CA ASP A 7 -12.31 -17.19 6.24
C ASP A 7 -12.32 -15.68 6.52
N TYR A 8 -11.16 -15.10 6.83
CA TYR A 8 -10.96 -13.70 7.15
C TYR A 8 -9.76 -13.15 6.42
N ILE A 9 -9.87 -11.90 5.97
CA ILE A 9 -8.83 -11.17 5.26
C ILE A 9 -8.27 -10.10 6.20
N PRO A 10 -7.12 -10.33 6.85
CA PRO A 10 -6.46 -9.32 7.65
C PRO A 10 -6.01 -8.15 6.79
N CYS A 11 -6.18 -6.94 7.32
CA CYS A 11 -5.88 -5.69 6.64
C CYS A 11 -4.75 -4.94 7.32
N PHE A 12 -4.18 -3.98 6.62
CA PHE A 12 -3.33 -2.94 7.20
C PHE A 12 -3.99 -1.57 7.10
N ALA A 13 -3.71 -0.73 8.10
CA ALA A 13 -4.14 0.66 8.13
C ALA A 13 -3.04 1.58 7.61
N THR A 14 -3.43 2.72 7.05
CA THR A 14 -2.51 3.80 6.66
C THR A 14 -2.71 5.01 7.56
N THR A 15 -1.61 5.71 7.91
CA THR A 15 -1.68 7.01 8.60
C THR A 15 -1.54 8.15 7.61
N ASN A 16 -2.17 9.29 7.95
CA ASN A 16 -2.08 10.53 7.18
C ASN A 16 -1.46 11.65 8.03
N ALA A 17 -0.58 11.29 8.95
CA ALA A 17 0.09 12.23 9.84
C ALA A 17 0.96 13.23 9.07
N GLU A 18 0.91 14.47 9.48
CA GLU A 18 1.66 15.58 8.88
C GLU A 18 2.91 15.95 9.71
N THR A 19 2.99 15.45 10.95
CA THR A 19 4.12 15.68 11.86
C THR A 19 4.49 14.39 12.58
N LYS A 20 5.70 14.37 13.14
CA LYS A 20 6.19 13.24 13.94
C LYS A 20 5.29 12.95 15.16
N GLU A 21 4.85 13.97 15.85
CA GLU A 21 3.99 13.85 17.03
C GLU A 21 2.65 13.23 16.67
N GLN A 22 2.02 13.70 15.58
CA GLN A 22 0.79 13.13 15.05
C GLN A 22 0.99 11.68 14.63
N LEU A 23 2.08 11.35 13.93
CA LEU A 23 2.40 9.99 13.53
C LEU A 23 2.43 9.04 14.73
N ILE A 24 3.13 9.43 15.79
CA ILE A 24 3.25 8.59 16.99
C ILE A 24 1.88 8.41 17.66
N GLU A 25 1.08 9.45 17.74
CA GLU A 25 -0.26 9.41 18.33
C GLU A 25 -1.21 8.54 17.50
N GLU A 26 -1.26 8.74 16.19
CA GLU A 26 -2.12 7.96 15.29
C GLU A 26 -1.75 6.48 15.31
N VAL A 27 -0.46 6.13 15.18
CA VAL A 27 -0.02 4.73 15.18
C VAL A 27 -0.36 4.05 16.51
N LYS A 28 -0.19 4.72 17.65
CA LYS A 28 -0.59 4.16 18.95
C LYS A 28 -2.10 3.95 19.04
N SER A 29 -2.88 4.91 18.57
CA SER A 29 -4.34 4.80 18.52
C SER A 29 -4.80 3.64 17.65
N LEU A 30 -4.15 3.42 16.50
CA LEU A 30 -4.42 2.27 15.63
C LEU A 30 -4.08 0.95 16.33
N ILE A 31 -2.93 0.86 17.02
CA ILE A 31 -2.54 -0.33 17.77
C ILE A 31 -3.54 -0.61 18.90
N ASP A 32 -3.95 0.40 19.65
CA ASP A 32 -4.94 0.28 20.73
C ASP A 32 -6.32 -0.15 20.19
N SER A 33 -6.63 0.21 18.94
CA SER A 33 -7.83 -0.24 18.22
C SER A 33 -7.70 -1.64 17.60
N GLY A 34 -6.56 -2.32 17.79
CA GLY A 34 -6.32 -3.70 17.38
C GLY A 34 -5.56 -3.89 16.07
N TRP A 35 -5.13 -2.82 15.40
CA TRP A 35 -4.32 -2.93 14.20
C TRP A 35 -2.92 -3.47 14.52
N SER A 36 -2.50 -4.49 13.79
CA SER A 36 -1.18 -5.12 13.94
C SER A 36 -0.22 -4.78 12.82
N VAL A 37 -0.72 -4.21 11.74
CA VAL A 37 0.05 -3.79 10.56
C VAL A 37 -0.33 -2.36 10.20
N ILE A 38 0.65 -1.48 10.13
CA ILE A 38 0.43 -0.07 9.88
C ILE A 38 1.44 0.41 8.84
N ARG A 39 0.94 1.07 7.80
CA ARG A 39 1.73 1.77 6.80
C ARG A 39 1.69 3.26 7.10
N THR A 40 2.84 3.90 7.13
CA THR A 40 2.96 5.35 7.27
C THR A 40 3.17 6.00 5.91
N GLY A 41 2.74 7.25 5.78
CA GLY A 41 3.11 8.11 4.68
C GLY A 41 4.35 8.95 5.00
N ILE A 42 4.68 9.86 4.09
CA ILE A 42 5.72 10.87 4.27
C ILE A 42 5.08 12.19 4.72
N PHE A 43 5.82 12.96 5.52
CA PHE A 43 5.34 14.29 5.94
C PHE A 43 5.45 15.30 4.80
N PRO A 44 4.55 16.29 4.75
CA PRO A 44 4.69 17.41 3.82
C PRO A 44 5.95 18.22 4.17
N VAL A 45 6.70 18.62 3.14
CA VAL A 45 7.87 19.50 3.29
C VAL A 45 7.44 20.94 3.59
N SER A 46 6.23 21.31 3.18
CA SER A 46 5.67 22.63 3.41
C SER A 46 4.16 22.52 3.62
N PHE A 47 3.65 23.18 4.65
CA PHE A 47 2.20 23.33 4.88
C PHE A 47 1.58 24.44 4.03
N GLU A 48 2.40 25.34 3.48
CA GLU A 48 1.96 26.46 2.62
C GLU A 48 1.82 26.01 1.16
N ASP A 49 2.65 25.06 0.73
CA ASP A 49 2.66 24.50 -0.62
C ASP A 49 2.69 22.98 -0.58
N SER A 50 1.51 22.37 -0.67
CA SER A 50 1.34 20.91 -0.67
C SER A 50 1.86 20.22 -1.94
N SER A 51 2.19 20.98 -2.99
CA SER A 51 2.81 20.46 -4.21
C SER A 51 4.33 20.41 -4.15
N LEU A 52 4.95 20.94 -3.08
CA LEU A 52 6.39 20.91 -2.88
C LEU A 52 6.83 19.59 -2.24
N PHE A 53 7.71 18.88 -2.90
CA PHE A 53 8.38 17.70 -2.35
C PHE A 53 9.89 17.78 -2.57
N GLU A 54 10.65 17.81 -1.48
CA GLU A 54 12.10 17.82 -1.51
C GLU A 54 12.64 16.56 -0.79
N PRO A 55 13.12 15.55 -1.55
CA PRO A 55 13.53 14.27 -0.97
C PRO A 55 14.56 14.40 0.14
N ARG A 56 15.55 15.26 0.00
CA ARG A 56 16.62 15.41 0.98
C ARG A 56 16.14 15.94 2.33
N ASP A 57 15.14 16.80 2.32
CA ASP A 57 14.56 17.33 3.56
C ASP A 57 13.75 16.25 4.28
N SER A 58 13.00 15.44 3.52
CA SER A 58 12.14 14.39 4.07
C SER A 58 12.91 13.20 4.66
N ILE A 59 14.02 12.77 4.03
CA ILE A 59 14.73 11.53 4.36
C ILE A 59 15.18 11.47 5.82
N SER A 60 15.81 12.52 6.33
CA SER A 60 16.35 12.51 7.70
C SER A 60 15.25 12.57 8.74
N GLU A 61 14.30 13.47 8.56
CA GLU A 61 13.19 13.68 9.49
C GLU A 61 12.29 12.44 9.60
N ILE A 62 11.95 11.82 8.48
CA ILE A 62 11.12 10.61 8.46
C ILE A 62 11.88 9.43 9.07
N ALA A 63 13.15 9.24 8.73
CA ALA A 63 13.95 8.15 9.31
C ALA A 63 14.06 8.27 10.83
N GLU A 64 14.32 9.47 11.35
CA GLU A 64 14.38 9.75 12.80
C GLU A 64 13.02 9.49 13.47
N SER A 65 11.94 9.92 12.83
CA SER A 65 10.56 9.72 13.32
C SER A 65 10.19 8.24 13.40
N LEU A 66 10.56 7.44 12.40
CA LEU A 66 10.34 6.00 12.38
C LEU A 66 11.17 5.26 13.44
N VAL A 67 12.42 5.66 13.67
CA VAL A 67 13.26 5.11 14.75
C VAL A 67 12.62 5.38 16.11
N GLU A 68 12.20 6.62 16.35
CA GLU A 68 11.51 7.00 17.59
C GLU A 68 10.20 6.24 17.74
N LEU A 69 9.35 6.20 16.69
CA LEU A 69 8.10 5.46 16.68
C LEU A 69 8.34 3.99 17.04
N ARG A 70 9.26 3.31 16.35
CA ARG A 70 9.62 1.92 16.63
C ARG A 70 10.03 1.69 18.08
N SER A 71 10.80 2.60 18.66
CA SER A 71 11.19 2.51 20.06
C SER A 71 10.01 2.57 21.02
N GLN A 72 8.95 3.27 20.66
CA GLN A 72 7.76 3.45 21.50
C GLN A 72 6.71 2.32 21.32
N ILE A 73 6.56 1.76 20.11
CA ILE A 73 5.58 0.69 19.85
C ILE A 73 6.16 -0.72 20.02
N GLY A 74 7.48 -0.86 20.16
CA GLY A 74 8.17 -2.14 20.24
C GLY A 74 8.25 -2.86 18.89
N SER A 75 8.63 -4.14 18.90
CA SER A 75 8.87 -4.96 17.70
C SER A 75 7.67 -5.81 17.25
N LYS A 76 6.55 -5.78 17.98
CA LYS A 76 5.40 -6.65 17.70
C LYS A 76 4.54 -6.17 16.53
N PRO A 77 4.20 -4.86 16.40
CA PRO A 77 3.47 -4.37 15.25
C PRO A 77 4.36 -4.36 14.01
N VAL A 78 3.79 -4.73 12.85
CA VAL A 78 4.41 -4.56 11.54
C VAL A 78 4.32 -3.08 11.15
N LEU A 79 5.44 -2.49 10.78
CA LEU A 79 5.55 -1.08 10.43
C LEU A 79 6.16 -0.95 9.03
N GLY A 80 5.42 -0.35 8.12
CA GLY A 80 5.88 0.00 6.79
C GLY A 80 5.79 1.49 6.51
N ILE A 81 6.40 1.92 5.43
CA ILE A 81 6.27 3.27 4.88
C ILE A 81 6.14 3.20 3.37
N ASP A 82 5.32 4.08 2.80
CA ASP A 82 5.18 4.28 1.37
C ASP A 82 5.85 5.60 0.95
N TYR A 83 6.84 5.49 0.07
CA TYR A 83 7.51 6.63 -0.55
C TYR A 83 6.94 7.00 -1.92
N HIS A 84 6.07 6.16 -2.46
CA HIS A 84 5.30 6.43 -3.66
C HIS A 84 6.17 6.90 -4.84
N HIS A 85 7.20 6.12 -5.16
CA HIS A 85 8.14 6.30 -6.29
C HIS A 85 9.00 7.57 -6.28
N ARG A 86 9.07 8.29 -5.16
CA ARG A 86 9.60 9.68 -5.11
C ARG A 86 11.11 9.79 -4.97
N LEU A 87 11.81 8.70 -4.67
CA LEU A 87 13.25 8.74 -4.42
C LEU A 87 14.05 8.26 -5.64
N SER A 88 15.28 8.73 -5.74
CA SER A 88 16.33 8.08 -6.54
C SER A 88 16.92 6.89 -5.77
N VAL A 89 17.69 6.03 -6.46
CA VAL A 89 18.41 4.91 -5.82
C VAL A 89 19.29 5.38 -4.66
N ALA A 90 20.03 6.49 -4.86
CA ALA A 90 20.91 7.04 -3.82
C ALA A 90 20.14 7.58 -2.61
N GLU A 91 19.01 8.23 -2.84
CA GLU A 91 18.14 8.75 -1.80
C GLU A 91 17.46 7.62 -1.01
N ALA A 92 16.93 6.61 -1.70
CA ALA A 92 16.34 5.44 -1.06
C ALA A 92 17.35 4.65 -0.23
N ALA A 93 18.56 4.45 -0.75
CA ALA A 93 19.65 3.84 0.00
C ALA A 93 20.01 4.65 1.24
N SER A 94 20.14 5.99 1.10
CA SER A 94 20.42 6.89 2.21
C SER A 94 19.35 6.83 3.29
N PHE A 95 18.07 6.79 2.89
CA PHE A 95 16.93 6.62 3.81
C PHE A 95 17.06 5.32 4.62
N CYS A 96 17.23 4.19 3.95
CA CYS A 96 17.35 2.89 4.60
C CYS A 96 18.54 2.82 5.56
N GLN A 97 19.69 3.42 5.20
CA GLN A 97 20.91 3.39 5.98
C GLN A 97 20.87 4.28 7.23
N LYS A 98 19.91 5.21 7.34
CA LYS A 98 19.72 6.05 8.52
C LYS A 98 19.03 5.32 9.68
N MET A 99 18.43 4.18 9.42
CA MET A 99 17.66 3.43 10.41
C MET A 99 18.39 2.15 10.85
N PRO A 100 18.36 1.80 12.13
CA PRO A 100 18.76 0.48 12.61
C PRO A 100 17.93 -0.62 11.94
N LYS A 101 18.53 -1.82 11.79
CA LYS A 101 17.81 -3.00 11.34
C LYS A 101 16.58 -3.28 12.21
N GLY A 102 15.46 -3.60 11.56
CA GLY A 102 14.21 -3.88 12.24
C GLY A 102 13.40 -2.63 12.61
N THR A 103 13.82 -1.44 12.17
CA THR A 103 12.98 -0.23 12.28
C THR A 103 11.76 -0.38 11.40
N LEU A 104 11.94 -0.78 10.14
CA LEU A 104 10.87 -1.08 9.19
C LEU A 104 10.79 -2.56 8.89
N ASP A 105 9.57 -3.05 8.70
CA ASP A 105 9.26 -4.40 8.21
C ASP A 105 9.08 -4.39 6.68
N PHE A 106 8.67 -3.26 6.09
CA PHE A 106 8.67 -3.07 4.64
C PHE A 106 8.78 -1.59 4.24
N LEU A 107 9.35 -1.39 3.05
CA LEU A 107 9.40 -0.11 2.34
C LEU A 107 8.67 -0.27 1.01
N GLU A 108 7.58 0.49 0.84
CA GLU A 108 6.76 0.47 -0.35
C GLU A 108 7.24 1.52 -1.34
N GLU A 109 7.27 1.14 -2.59
CA GLU A 109 7.59 1.93 -3.78
C GLU A 109 8.61 3.07 -3.56
N PRO A 110 9.85 2.74 -3.08
CA PRO A 110 10.85 3.77 -2.81
C PRO A 110 11.29 4.54 -4.06
N ILE A 111 11.41 3.84 -5.19
CA ILE A 111 11.84 4.38 -6.48
C ILE A 111 10.90 3.88 -7.57
N ARG A 112 10.95 4.50 -8.75
CA ARG A 112 10.14 4.06 -9.91
C ARG A 112 10.50 2.63 -10.32
N ASP A 113 9.49 1.87 -10.74
CA ASP A 113 9.57 0.43 -10.97
C ASP A 113 9.78 0.02 -12.45
N GLU A 114 9.88 0.98 -13.38
CA GLU A 114 10.07 0.66 -14.80
C GLU A 114 11.43 -0.02 -15.10
N THR A 115 12.39 0.13 -14.18
CA THR A 115 13.75 -0.37 -14.38
C THR A 115 14.16 -1.35 -13.26
N PRO A 116 13.96 -2.67 -13.43
CA PRO A 116 14.32 -3.66 -12.42
C PRO A 116 15.80 -3.60 -11.99
N GLN A 117 16.70 -3.17 -12.90
CA GLN A 117 18.13 -3.01 -12.59
C GLN A 117 18.39 -1.94 -11.53
N ALA A 118 17.57 -0.89 -11.45
CA ALA A 118 17.66 0.11 -10.40
C ALA A 118 17.33 -0.51 -9.03
N TYR A 119 16.30 -1.35 -8.96
CA TYR A 119 15.99 -2.11 -7.75
C TYR A 119 17.07 -3.13 -7.39
N SER A 120 17.69 -3.79 -8.37
CA SER A 120 18.84 -4.68 -8.13
C SER A 120 20.01 -3.90 -7.48
N THR A 121 20.26 -2.68 -7.94
CA THR A 121 21.27 -1.79 -7.34
C THR A 121 20.87 -1.40 -5.91
N LEU A 122 19.63 -0.95 -5.71
CA LEU A 122 19.13 -0.56 -4.38
C LEU A 122 19.18 -1.74 -3.40
N ARG A 123 18.78 -2.96 -3.84
CA ARG A 123 18.83 -4.17 -3.03
C ARG A 123 20.24 -4.50 -2.53
N SER A 124 21.27 -4.18 -3.29
CA SER A 124 22.67 -4.38 -2.85
C SER A 124 23.12 -3.39 -1.76
N MET A 125 22.34 -2.33 -1.51
CA MET A 125 22.65 -1.25 -0.57
C MET A 125 21.82 -1.31 0.72
N THR A 126 20.77 -2.13 0.75
CA THR A 126 19.88 -2.30 1.91
C THR A 126 19.25 -3.69 1.96
N ASP A 127 18.94 -4.16 3.16
CA ASP A 127 18.22 -5.41 3.43
C ASP A 127 16.78 -5.18 3.94
N VAL A 128 16.27 -3.94 3.89
CA VAL A 128 14.87 -3.64 4.20
C VAL A 128 13.97 -4.35 3.16
N PRO A 129 12.94 -5.11 3.58
CA PRO A 129 12.00 -5.73 2.65
C PRO A 129 11.26 -4.69 1.80
N PHE A 130 11.05 -4.99 0.51
CA PHE A 130 10.32 -4.11 -0.40
C PHE A 130 8.92 -4.63 -0.71
N ALA A 131 7.97 -3.70 -0.83
CA ALA A 131 6.62 -3.91 -1.32
C ALA A 131 6.45 -3.15 -2.64
N ILE A 132 6.27 -3.86 -3.78
CA ILE A 132 6.37 -3.27 -5.10
C ILE A 132 5.29 -3.83 -6.02
N GLY A 133 4.76 -3.00 -6.94
CA GLY A 133 3.98 -3.46 -8.07
C GLY A 133 2.58 -2.87 -8.22
N GLU A 134 2.20 -1.86 -7.46
CA GLU A 134 0.85 -1.27 -7.51
C GLU A 134 0.52 -0.65 -8.87
N GLU A 135 1.51 -0.12 -9.60
CA GLU A 135 1.32 0.43 -10.94
C GLU A 135 1.51 -0.61 -12.06
N MET A 136 1.95 -1.83 -11.74
CA MET A 136 2.23 -2.86 -12.75
C MET A 136 0.96 -3.39 -13.40
N SER A 137 0.87 -3.25 -14.72
CA SER A 137 -0.31 -3.60 -15.51
C SER A 137 -0.20 -4.96 -16.22
N SER A 138 0.88 -5.70 -16.02
CA SER A 138 1.06 -7.01 -16.64
C SER A 138 1.97 -7.92 -15.82
N LYS A 139 1.73 -9.24 -15.91
CA LYS A 139 2.65 -10.24 -15.32
C LYS A 139 4.10 -10.11 -15.80
N TRP A 140 4.32 -9.56 -17.00
CA TRP A 140 5.67 -9.38 -17.55
C TRP A 140 6.47 -8.31 -16.80
N GLN A 141 5.78 -7.31 -16.22
CA GLN A 141 6.43 -6.32 -15.37
C GLN A 141 6.79 -6.93 -14.00
N PHE A 142 5.94 -7.76 -13.42
CA PHE A 142 6.22 -8.48 -12.17
C PHE A 142 7.36 -9.50 -12.31
N MET A 143 7.49 -10.12 -13.48
CA MET A 143 8.43 -11.22 -13.72
C MET A 143 9.87 -10.96 -13.23
N PRO A 144 10.56 -9.88 -13.65
CA PRO A 144 11.93 -9.64 -13.23
C PRO A 144 12.05 -9.36 -11.72
N PHE A 145 11.04 -8.77 -11.10
CA PHE A 145 11.04 -8.52 -9.66
C PHE A 145 10.91 -9.81 -8.86
N ILE A 146 10.09 -10.73 -9.31
CA ILE A 146 9.90 -12.04 -8.68
C ILE A 146 11.13 -12.91 -8.86
N GLU A 147 11.58 -13.10 -10.10
CA GLU A 147 12.67 -14.02 -10.43
C GLU A 147 14.04 -13.60 -9.86
N GLN A 148 14.26 -12.30 -9.71
CA GLN A 148 15.51 -11.76 -9.16
C GLN A 148 15.43 -11.46 -7.65
N GLY A 149 14.28 -11.72 -7.00
CA GLY A 149 14.08 -11.45 -5.56
C GLY A 149 14.16 -9.96 -5.21
N LEU A 150 13.66 -9.09 -6.09
CA LEU A 150 13.71 -7.64 -5.90
C LEU A 150 12.53 -7.10 -5.09
N THR A 151 11.48 -7.89 -4.91
CA THR A 151 10.35 -7.58 -4.03
C THR A 151 10.15 -8.69 -3.00
N ASN A 152 9.64 -8.35 -1.84
CA ASN A 152 9.27 -9.29 -0.76
C ASN A 152 7.75 -9.39 -0.61
N TYR A 153 7.05 -8.32 -0.96
CA TYR A 153 5.60 -8.24 -1.01
C TYR A 153 5.18 -7.74 -2.39
N ALA A 154 4.35 -8.51 -3.10
CA ALA A 154 3.82 -8.10 -4.40
C ALA A 154 2.54 -7.28 -4.19
N ARG A 155 2.58 -6.00 -4.59
CA ARG A 155 1.46 -5.05 -4.51
C ARG A 155 0.53 -5.19 -5.71
N ILE A 156 -0.10 -6.36 -5.89
CA ILE A 156 -0.97 -6.62 -7.04
C ILE A 156 -2.26 -5.81 -6.92
N ASP A 157 -2.53 -4.95 -7.92
CA ASP A 157 -3.82 -4.31 -8.11
C ASP A 157 -4.64 -5.06 -9.18
N LEU A 158 -5.84 -5.53 -8.84
CA LEU A 158 -6.70 -6.29 -9.77
C LEU A 158 -7.14 -5.44 -10.97
N CYS A 159 -7.35 -4.15 -10.78
CA CYS A 159 -7.79 -3.26 -11.84
C CYS A 159 -6.64 -3.00 -12.83
N ASN A 160 -5.44 -2.75 -12.32
CA ASN A 160 -4.26 -2.49 -13.15
C ASN A 160 -3.76 -3.74 -13.88
N ILE A 161 -3.67 -4.89 -13.19
CA ILE A 161 -3.17 -6.15 -13.78
C ILE A 161 -4.14 -6.80 -14.79
N GLY A 162 -5.38 -6.31 -14.88
CA GLY A 162 -6.37 -6.85 -15.81
C GLY A 162 -7.26 -7.99 -15.25
N GLY A 163 -7.46 -8.02 -13.93
CA GLY A 163 -8.41 -8.89 -13.24
C GLY A 163 -7.82 -10.21 -12.74
N TYR A 164 -8.70 -11.07 -12.24
CA TYR A 164 -8.34 -12.32 -11.57
C TYR A 164 -7.42 -13.24 -12.36
N THR A 165 -7.66 -13.37 -13.68
CA THR A 165 -6.90 -14.31 -14.51
C THR A 165 -5.41 -14.00 -14.53
N GLU A 166 -5.04 -12.74 -14.64
CA GLU A 166 -3.62 -12.34 -14.62
C GLU A 166 -3.08 -12.27 -13.19
N ALA A 167 -3.85 -11.75 -12.25
CA ALA A 167 -3.45 -11.68 -10.83
C ALA A 167 -3.13 -13.07 -10.25
N MET A 168 -3.95 -14.08 -10.54
CA MET A 168 -3.71 -15.46 -10.07
C MET A 168 -2.41 -16.06 -10.63
N LYS A 169 -2.00 -15.69 -11.85
CA LYS A 169 -0.72 -16.12 -12.42
C LYS A 169 0.45 -15.50 -11.67
N VAL A 170 0.36 -14.20 -11.38
CA VAL A 170 1.40 -13.48 -10.61
C VAL A 170 1.46 -14.02 -9.19
N ALA A 171 0.32 -14.23 -8.52
CA ALA A 171 0.29 -14.79 -7.18
C ALA A 171 0.91 -16.20 -7.10
N GLY A 172 0.60 -17.09 -8.05
CA GLY A 172 1.21 -18.42 -8.12
C GLY A 172 2.71 -18.37 -8.44
N TRP A 173 3.15 -17.37 -9.17
CA TRP A 173 4.57 -17.15 -9.41
C TRP A 173 5.27 -16.66 -8.14
N CYS A 174 4.68 -15.70 -7.42
CA CYS A 174 5.15 -15.26 -6.11
C CYS A 174 5.22 -16.42 -5.12
N GLU A 175 4.20 -17.29 -5.06
CA GLU A 175 4.16 -18.47 -4.18
C GLU A 175 5.38 -19.36 -4.40
N SER A 176 5.75 -19.65 -5.65
CA SER A 176 6.91 -20.49 -5.99
C SER A 176 8.26 -19.88 -5.62
N HIS A 177 8.30 -18.57 -5.33
CA HIS A 177 9.48 -17.82 -4.92
C HIS A 177 9.44 -17.34 -3.46
N TYR A 178 8.47 -17.82 -2.67
CA TYR A 178 8.26 -17.44 -1.25
C TYR A 178 8.07 -15.92 -1.06
N ILE A 179 7.41 -15.29 -2.02
CA ILE A 179 7.01 -13.88 -1.97
C ILE A 179 5.54 -13.81 -1.58
N ASP A 180 5.23 -13.02 -0.57
CA ASP A 180 3.86 -12.80 -0.16
C ASP A 180 3.17 -11.74 -1.04
N VAL A 181 1.86 -11.87 -1.16
CA VAL A 181 1.01 -10.90 -1.88
C VAL A 181 0.35 -9.97 -0.88
N MET A 182 0.56 -8.68 -1.07
CA MET A 182 -0.01 -7.60 -0.27
C MET A 182 -0.78 -6.66 -1.21
N PRO A 183 -2.05 -6.98 -1.56
CA PRO A 183 -2.75 -6.32 -2.64
C PRO A 183 -2.94 -4.82 -2.42
N HIS A 184 -2.76 -4.04 -3.50
CA HIS A 184 -3.09 -2.63 -3.57
C HIS A 184 -4.60 -2.46 -3.77
N ASN A 185 -5.27 -1.64 -2.94
CA ASN A 185 -6.73 -1.54 -2.92
C ASN A 185 -7.24 -0.11 -2.62
N PRO A 186 -6.94 0.90 -3.47
CA PRO A 186 -7.28 2.29 -3.20
C PRO A 186 -8.67 2.71 -3.74
N LEU A 187 -9.33 1.86 -4.57
CA LEU A 187 -10.38 2.32 -5.48
C LEU A 187 -11.81 2.27 -4.92
N GLY A 188 -12.04 1.62 -3.79
CA GLY A 188 -13.35 1.62 -3.15
C GLY A 188 -14.10 0.27 -3.19
N PRO A 189 -15.42 0.25 -2.86
CA PRO A 189 -16.11 -0.97 -2.45
C PRO A 189 -16.14 -2.11 -3.45
N VAL A 190 -16.21 -1.82 -4.75
CA VAL A 190 -16.23 -2.87 -5.80
C VAL A 190 -14.87 -3.54 -5.93
N ALA A 191 -13.81 -2.72 -5.96
CA ALA A 191 -12.43 -3.21 -5.99
C ALA A 191 -12.13 -4.00 -4.71
N THR A 192 -12.51 -3.47 -3.54
CA THR A 192 -12.35 -4.15 -2.24
C THR A 192 -13.07 -5.51 -2.22
N ALA A 193 -14.30 -5.60 -2.70
CA ALA A 193 -15.01 -6.87 -2.80
C ALA A 193 -14.25 -7.88 -3.67
N ALA A 194 -13.75 -7.44 -4.83
CA ALA A 194 -12.93 -8.29 -5.69
C ALA A 194 -11.61 -8.70 -5.02
N MET A 195 -10.93 -7.77 -4.34
CA MET A 195 -9.67 -8.06 -3.61
C MET A 195 -9.88 -9.04 -2.47
N ILE A 196 -11.00 -8.99 -1.75
CA ILE A 196 -11.34 -9.95 -0.69
C ILE A 196 -11.41 -11.37 -1.28
N HIS A 197 -12.07 -11.56 -2.42
CA HIS A 197 -12.14 -12.87 -3.08
C HIS A 197 -10.78 -13.35 -3.60
N PHE A 198 -9.98 -12.45 -4.16
CA PHE A 198 -8.61 -12.75 -4.58
C PHE A 198 -7.74 -13.18 -3.39
N SER A 199 -7.73 -12.37 -2.35
CA SER A 199 -6.95 -12.63 -1.12
C SER A 199 -7.37 -13.91 -0.41
N ALA A 200 -8.67 -14.27 -0.49
CA ALA A 200 -9.16 -15.54 0.04
C ALA A 200 -8.67 -16.74 -0.75
N ALA A 201 -8.41 -16.60 -2.06
CA ALA A 201 -8.12 -17.70 -2.97
C ALA A 201 -6.62 -18.03 -3.10
N ILE A 202 -5.73 -17.19 -2.63
CA ILE A 202 -4.27 -17.39 -2.73
C ILE A 202 -3.67 -17.85 -1.39
N PRO A 203 -2.69 -18.77 -1.36
CA PRO A 203 -2.09 -19.24 -0.11
C PRO A 203 -1.12 -18.21 0.49
N ASN A 204 -0.34 -17.54 -0.33
CA ASN A 204 0.74 -16.61 0.02
C ASN A 204 0.24 -15.16 0.15
N PHE A 205 -0.81 -14.96 0.94
CA PHE A 205 -1.38 -13.64 1.21
C PHE A 205 -0.85 -13.09 2.55
N ALA A 206 -0.40 -11.84 2.56
CA ALA A 206 0.03 -11.13 3.77
C ALA A 206 -1.11 -10.30 4.38
N TRP A 207 -1.40 -9.14 3.81
CA TRP A 207 -2.42 -8.20 4.30
C TRP A 207 -3.04 -7.45 3.13
N LEU A 208 -4.32 -7.10 3.26
CA LEU A 208 -5.03 -6.25 2.30
C LEU A 208 -4.95 -4.79 2.73
N GLU A 209 -4.70 -3.91 1.78
CA GLU A 209 -4.83 -2.48 1.99
C GLU A 209 -6.27 -2.12 2.32
N ASP A 210 -6.48 -1.40 3.42
CA ASP A 210 -7.77 -0.85 3.79
C ASP A 210 -7.69 0.66 3.97
N ARG A 211 -8.58 1.35 3.27
CA ARG A 211 -8.73 2.79 3.33
C ARG A 211 -10.08 3.22 3.91
N SER A 212 -10.92 2.28 4.33
CA SER A 212 -12.28 2.57 4.80
C SER A 212 -12.32 3.40 6.08
N ILE A 213 -11.22 3.42 6.84
CA ILE A 213 -11.06 4.24 8.05
C ILE A 213 -10.47 5.62 7.76
N GLU A 214 -10.03 5.89 6.53
CA GLU A 214 -9.42 7.15 6.15
C GLU A 214 -10.49 8.21 5.82
N PRO A 215 -10.24 9.49 6.13
CA PRO A 215 -11.12 10.57 5.72
C PRO A 215 -11.33 10.60 4.19
N GLY A 216 -12.58 10.76 3.76
CA GLY A 216 -12.93 10.82 2.33
C GLY A 216 -13.22 9.46 1.69
N PHE A 217 -13.06 8.35 2.41
CA PHE A 217 -13.43 7.00 1.93
C PHE A 217 -14.77 6.51 2.51
N ASP A 218 -15.62 7.41 2.96
CA ASP A 218 -17.00 7.10 3.36
C ASP A 218 -17.91 7.06 2.13
N PHE A 219 -18.02 5.87 1.53
CA PHE A 219 -18.79 5.66 0.32
C PHE A 219 -20.30 5.70 0.60
N ASP A 220 -21.06 6.42 -0.25
CA ASP A 220 -22.50 6.65 -0.09
C ASP A 220 -23.28 5.31 -0.05
N LYS A 221 -23.90 5.06 1.10
CA LYS A 221 -24.74 3.87 1.34
C LYS A 221 -25.98 3.80 0.46
N LYS A 222 -26.40 4.91 -0.16
CA LYS A 222 -27.50 4.90 -1.13
C LYS A 222 -27.05 4.33 -2.46
N ILE A 223 -25.77 4.50 -2.82
CA ILE A 223 -25.17 3.92 -4.02
C ILE A 223 -24.77 2.46 -3.74
N TYR A 224 -24.02 2.23 -2.66
CA TYR A 224 -23.56 0.90 -2.27
C TYR A 224 -24.48 0.34 -1.20
N THR A 225 -25.62 -0.26 -1.63
CA THR A 225 -26.68 -0.75 -0.74
C THR A 225 -26.24 -1.99 0.03
N GLU A 226 -25.33 -2.78 -0.54
CA GLU A 226 -24.63 -3.87 0.14
C GLU A 226 -23.13 -3.79 -0.18
N LYS A 227 -22.29 -3.77 0.84
CA LYS A 227 -20.82 -3.77 0.71
C LYS A 227 -20.18 -4.56 1.85
N TYR A 228 -18.89 -4.85 1.71
CA TYR A 228 -18.09 -5.36 2.82
C TYR A 228 -17.80 -4.24 3.81
N GLU A 229 -17.85 -4.59 5.09
CA GLU A 229 -17.45 -3.72 6.19
C GLU A 229 -16.41 -4.46 7.04
N LEU A 230 -15.48 -3.73 7.63
CA LEU A 230 -14.50 -4.30 8.54
C LEU A 230 -15.18 -4.87 9.79
N ASP A 231 -14.72 -6.05 10.20
CA ASP A 231 -14.98 -6.64 11.52
C ASP A 231 -13.68 -6.54 12.35
N GLY A 232 -13.57 -5.45 13.10
CA GLY A 232 -12.28 -5.09 13.71
C GLY A 232 -11.27 -4.61 12.66
N THR A 233 -10.23 -5.41 12.37
CA THR A 233 -9.14 -5.09 11.43
C THR A 233 -9.07 -6.05 10.23
N TRP A 234 -10.18 -6.73 9.93
CA TRP A 234 -10.26 -7.71 8.84
C TRP A 234 -11.63 -7.69 8.16
N TYR A 235 -11.70 -8.25 6.96
CA TYR A 235 -12.94 -8.55 6.28
C TYR A 235 -13.30 -10.01 6.42
N LYS A 236 -14.55 -10.31 6.74
CA LYS A 236 -15.07 -11.68 6.69
C LYS A 236 -15.37 -12.08 5.24
N VAL A 237 -14.85 -13.21 4.80
CA VAL A 237 -15.19 -13.78 3.50
C VAL A 237 -16.62 -14.32 3.55
N ARG A 238 -17.53 -13.70 2.78
CA ARG A 238 -18.94 -14.08 2.76
C ARG A 238 -19.20 -15.20 1.75
N ASP A 239 -20.13 -16.08 2.09
CA ASP A 239 -20.61 -17.13 1.18
C ASP A 239 -21.87 -16.63 0.45
N VAL A 240 -21.66 -15.78 -0.53
CA VAL A 240 -22.71 -15.15 -1.33
C VAL A 240 -22.40 -15.24 -2.82
N ALA A 241 -23.42 -15.14 -3.67
CA ALA A 241 -23.24 -15.15 -5.11
C ALA A 241 -22.52 -13.87 -5.58
N GLY A 242 -21.74 -13.99 -6.65
CA GLY A 242 -21.01 -12.86 -7.24
C GLY A 242 -19.93 -12.32 -6.32
N LEU A 243 -19.73 -11.01 -6.29
CA LEU A 243 -18.77 -10.32 -5.43
C LEU A 243 -19.33 -10.01 -4.03
N GLY A 244 -20.63 -10.18 -3.80
CA GLY A 244 -21.26 -9.81 -2.54
C GLY A 244 -21.35 -8.30 -2.31
N ILE A 245 -21.52 -7.54 -3.38
CA ILE A 245 -21.76 -6.11 -3.36
C ILE A 245 -22.95 -5.78 -4.26
N GLU A 246 -23.76 -4.82 -3.87
CA GLU A 246 -24.89 -4.32 -4.68
C GLU A 246 -24.77 -2.81 -4.88
N ILE A 247 -25.03 -2.39 -6.13
CA ILE A 247 -24.97 -0.99 -6.54
C ILE A 247 -26.37 -0.55 -6.99
N ASN A 248 -26.85 0.56 -6.42
CA ASN A 248 -28.05 1.24 -6.90
C ASN A 248 -27.68 2.17 -8.06
N GLU A 249 -27.82 1.69 -9.29
CA GLU A 249 -27.47 2.45 -10.50
C GLU A 249 -28.36 3.70 -10.67
N ASP A 250 -29.63 3.65 -10.25
CA ASP A 250 -30.54 4.80 -10.30
C ASP A 250 -30.10 5.93 -9.37
N GLU A 251 -29.41 5.61 -8.29
CA GLU A 251 -28.82 6.62 -7.40
C GLU A 251 -27.47 7.10 -7.96
N ALA A 252 -26.64 6.20 -8.43
CA ALA A 252 -25.33 6.52 -8.98
C ALA A 252 -25.41 7.52 -10.16
N ILE A 253 -26.39 7.35 -11.05
CA ILE A 253 -26.63 8.24 -12.20
C ILE A 253 -26.91 9.71 -11.78
N LYS A 254 -27.39 9.95 -10.56
CA LYS A 254 -27.67 11.31 -10.06
C LYS A 254 -26.40 12.09 -9.71
N HIS A 255 -25.27 11.39 -9.57
CA HIS A 255 -23.99 12.01 -9.25
C HIS A 255 -23.25 12.39 -10.53
N ASN A 256 -22.83 13.65 -10.62
CA ASN A 256 -22.02 14.11 -11.74
C ASN A 256 -20.60 13.55 -11.64
N PHE A 257 -20.02 13.26 -12.81
CA PHE A 257 -18.60 12.96 -12.87
C PHE A 257 -17.78 14.15 -12.33
N GLN A 258 -16.85 13.86 -11.41
CA GLN A 258 -15.87 14.82 -10.93
C GLN A 258 -14.50 14.40 -11.44
N TYR A 259 -13.86 15.29 -12.19
CA TYR A 259 -12.48 15.07 -12.62
C TYR A 259 -11.54 15.16 -11.41
N TRP A 260 -10.64 14.22 -11.34
CA TRP A 260 -9.55 14.22 -10.36
C TRP A 260 -8.29 13.70 -11.04
N GLU A 261 -7.16 14.25 -10.67
CA GLU A 261 -5.85 13.75 -11.05
C GLU A 261 -4.91 13.78 -9.84
N THR A 262 -3.84 12.99 -9.93
CA THR A 262 -2.81 12.97 -8.90
C THR A 262 -2.11 14.32 -8.78
N PRO A 263 -1.62 14.68 -7.57
CA PRO A 263 -0.88 15.94 -7.39
C PRO A 263 0.37 16.00 -8.27
N HIS A 264 0.60 17.14 -8.89
CA HIS A 264 1.82 17.41 -9.64
C HIS A 264 2.87 17.99 -8.70
N LEU A 265 3.76 17.14 -8.18
CA LEU A 265 4.77 17.57 -7.23
C LEU A 265 6.00 18.17 -7.92
N HIS A 266 6.62 19.17 -7.27
CA HIS A 266 7.83 19.80 -7.75
C HIS A 266 8.85 20.00 -6.62
N ARG A 267 10.12 20.13 -6.98
CA ARG A 267 11.22 20.46 -6.06
C ARG A 267 11.34 21.98 -5.88
N LYS A 268 12.16 22.39 -4.91
CA LYS A 268 12.44 23.82 -4.63
C LYS A 268 12.98 24.60 -5.83
N ASP A 269 13.66 23.93 -6.77
CA ASP A 269 14.16 24.52 -8.00
C ASP A 269 13.14 24.57 -9.14
N GLY A 270 11.90 24.13 -8.90
CA GLY A 270 10.82 24.07 -9.86
C GLY A 270 10.84 22.84 -10.77
N SER A 271 11.80 21.93 -10.63
CA SER A 271 11.79 20.67 -11.37
C SER A 271 10.69 19.74 -10.88
N LEU A 272 10.06 19.00 -11.80
CA LEU A 272 9.03 18.04 -11.47
C LEU A 272 9.62 16.83 -10.74
N THR A 273 8.86 16.28 -9.84
CA THR A 273 9.12 15.00 -9.18
C THR A 273 7.90 14.08 -9.34
N ASN A 274 8.01 12.86 -8.86
CA ASN A 274 6.88 11.92 -8.91
C ASN A 274 5.81 12.30 -7.87
N TRP A 275 4.56 11.99 -8.19
CA TRP A 275 3.40 12.24 -7.32
C TRP A 275 3.31 11.29 -6.12
#